data_d6fc3befc6e2a81e1a3410700d5495b8
#
_entry.id   d6fc3befc6e2a81e1a3410700d5495b8
#
_cell.length_a   1.000
_cell.length_b   1.000
_cell.length_c   1.000
_cell.angle_alpha   90.00
_cell.angle_beta   90.00
_cell.angle_gamma   90.00
#
_symmetry.space_group_name_H-M   'P 1'
#
loop_
_entity.id
_entity.type
_entity.pdbx_description
1 polymer ?
#
loop_
_entity_poly.entity_id
_entity_poly.type
_entity_poly.pdbx_seq_one_letter_code
_entity_poly.pdbx_strand_id
1 'polypeptide(L)'
;IEECEDINKLVEKIKKEKKVFLGDLGTEQKSLDRENVDNVSDSCAANKLLPQIINQKITEICIYTDKAYYIPVKENTLDGLKEILEDETIEKVSMDFSRKYIIFRQEGIKINNMSFDAKIAAYLLDPTNNKLSFENIVEDQLDININDYVKKPEEKQEQINLFDALDLQQEKTAKVVKEYRKEKLCLETYLLSRLEKEMTKKLEEINGLELFRNIEMPTVEVLSEMQWNGMYANKEELEKFGSKLKEQLEMKTKMI
;
A
#
# COMPACT_ATOMS: atom_id res chain seq x y z
N ILE A 1 -13.31 -15.72 -7.11
CA ILE A 1 -12.59 -14.62 -7.81
C ILE A 1 -13.27 -14.38 -9.13
N GLU A 2 -13.63 -13.15 -9.42
CA GLU A 2 -14.24 -12.74 -10.68
C GLU A 2 -13.39 -11.63 -11.30
N GLU A 3 -13.03 -11.75 -12.56
CA GLU A 3 -12.45 -10.61 -13.29
C GLU A 3 -13.57 -9.61 -13.57
N CYS A 4 -13.35 -8.36 -13.17
CA CYS A 4 -14.35 -7.33 -13.37
C CYS A 4 -14.35 -6.89 -14.85
N GLU A 5 -15.34 -7.35 -15.61
CA GLU A 5 -15.52 -6.96 -17.01
C GLU A 5 -16.22 -5.60 -17.16
N ASP A 6 -17.04 -5.21 -16.18
CA ASP A 6 -17.85 -3.99 -16.21
C ASP A 6 -17.78 -3.25 -14.88
N ILE A 7 -16.92 -2.23 -14.84
CA ILE A 7 -16.71 -1.39 -13.67
C ILE A 7 -18.00 -0.67 -13.24
N ASN A 8 -18.84 -0.25 -14.20
CA ASN A 8 -20.06 0.50 -13.88
C ASN A 8 -21.07 -0.36 -13.08
N LYS A 9 -21.19 -1.64 -13.41
CA LYS A 9 -22.04 -2.57 -12.65
C LYS A 9 -21.50 -2.79 -11.22
N LEU A 10 -20.18 -2.86 -11.09
CA LEU A 10 -19.53 -2.97 -9.78
C LEU A 10 -19.78 -1.70 -8.95
N VAL A 11 -19.64 -0.52 -9.55
CA VAL A 11 -19.89 0.76 -8.90
C VAL A 11 -21.34 0.85 -8.39
N GLU A 12 -22.33 0.51 -9.21
CA GLU A 12 -23.74 0.50 -8.81
C GLU A 12 -24.03 -0.47 -7.64
N LYS A 13 -23.33 -1.59 -7.62
CA LYS A 13 -23.42 -2.55 -6.52
C LYS A 13 -22.86 -1.99 -5.23
N ILE A 14 -21.67 -1.40 -5.29
CA ILE A 14 -20.97 -0.81 -4.13
C ILE A 14 -21.80 0.33 -3.54
N LYS A 15 -22.42 1.17 -4.36
CA LYS A 15 -23.33 2.23 -3.92
C LYS A 15 -24.51 1.72 -3.10
N LYS A 16 -24.98 0.49 -3.35
CA LYS A 16 -26.04 -0.14 -2.58
C LYS A 16 -25.54 -0.72 -1.26
N GLU A 17 -24.36 -1.33 -1.28
CA GLU A 17 -23.77 -1.98 -0.09
C GLU A 17 -23.12 -0.98 0.87
N LYS A 18 -22.73 0.22 0.36
CA LYS A 18 -22.10 1.31 1.09
C LYS A 18 -20.83 0.94 1.87
N LYS A 19 -20.21 -0.18 1.51
CA LYS A 19 -18.96 -0.64 2.09
C LYS A 19 -18.14 -1.44 1.11
N VAL A 20 -16.81 -1.19 1.10
CA VAL A 20 -15.86 -1.91 0.26
C VAL A 20 -14.60 -2.26 1.04
N PHE A 21 -14.04 -3.43 0.71
CA PHE A 21 -12.70 -3.82 1.13
C PHE A 21 -11.77 -3.64 -0.06
N LEU A 22 -10.72 -2.84 0.13
CA LEU A 22 -9.84 -2.39 -0.92
C LEU A 22 -8.44 -3.00 -0.76
N GLY A 23 -8.07 -3.89 -1.67
CA GLY A 23 -6.72 -4.39 -1.88
C GLY A 23 -6.08 -3.75 -3.10
N ASP A 24 -4.79 -3.48 -3.05
CA ASP A 24 -4.01 -3.04 -4.19
C ASP A 24 -2.65 -3.73 -4.23
N LEU A 25 -2.19 -4.05 -5.42
CA LEU A 25 -0.80 -4.32 -5.71
C LEU A 25 -0.23 -3.08 -6.40
N GLY A 26 0.61 -2.38 -5.66
CA GLY A 26 1.46 -1.35 -6.20
C GLY A 26 2.76 -1.99 -6.63
N THR A 27 3.14 -1.68 -7.76
CA THR A 27 4.34 -1.67 -8.56
C THR A 27 5.62 -2.25 -8.06
N GLU A 28 6.30 -2.72 -9.05
CA GLU A 28 7.76 -2.70 -9.14
C GLU A 28 8.32 -1.34 -8.72
N GLN A 29 9.03 -1.32 -7.60
CA GLN A 29 10.05 -0.32 -7.39
C GLN A 29 11.05 -0.49 -8.54
N LYS A 30 11.01 0.41 -9.53
CA LYS A 30 12.23 0.69 -10.27
C LYS A 30 13.22 1.13 -9.20
N SER A 31 14.21 0.28 -8.93
CA SER A 31 15.37 0.67 -8.16
C SER A 31 15.84 1.99 -8.77
N LEU A 32 15.69 3.07 -8.01
CA LEU A 32 16.39 4.30 -8.35
C LEU A 32 17.86 3.94 -8.23
N ASP A 33 18.51 3.76 -9.37
CA ASP A 33 19.95 3.67 -9.42
C ASP A 33 20.48 4.87 -8.67
N ARG A 34 21.22 4.63 -7.59
CA ARG A 34 21.79 5.67 -6.73
C ARG A 34 22.71 6.62 -7.50
N GLU A 35 23.09 6.28 -8.72
CA GLU A 35 23.96 7.06 -9.60
C GLU A 35 23.27 8.25 -10.29
N ASN A 36 21.94 8.32 -10.32
CA ASN A 36 21.21 9.43 -10.98
C ASN A 36 20.67 10.51 -10.03
N VAL A 37 21.05 10.49 -8.75
CA VAL A 37 20.56 11.48 -7.77
C VAL A 37 21.26 12.84 -7.93
N ASP A 38 22.43 12.89 -8.58
CA ASP A 38 23.25 14.11 -8.67
C ASP A 38 22.86 15.08 -9.80
N ASN A 39 21.94 14.70 -10.69
CA ASN A 39 21.61 15.48 -11.88
C ASN A 39 20.18 16.06 -11.94
N VAL A 40 19.45 16.12 -10.81
CA VAL A 40 18.12 16.76 -10.79
C VAL A 40 18.25 18.23 -10.41
N SER A 41 18.24 19.09 -11.43
CA SER A 41 18.20 20.54 -11.30
C SER A 41 16.95 21.05 -10.58
N ASP A 42 17.18 21.82 -9.59
CA ASP A 42 16.53 23.01 -9.00
C ASP A 42 15.03 23.31 -9.10
N SER A 43 14.12 22.39 -9.22
CA SER A 43 12.73 22.75 -8.99
C SER A 43 12.03 21.74 -8.05
N CYS A 44 11.71 22.20 -6.85
CA CYS A 44 11.00 21.53 -5.75
C CYS A 44 11.82 20.57 -4.90
N ALA A 45 12.51 21.12 -3.90
CA ALA A 45 13.17 20.34 -2.84
C ALA A 45 12.22 19.45 -2.01
N ALA A 46 10.93 19.74 -1.99
CA ALA A 46 9.91 18.94 -1.32
C ALA A 46 9.75 17.52 -1.91
N ASN A 47 9.98 17.34 -3.21
CA ASN A 47 9.84 16.05 -3.88
C ASN A 47 10.99 15.06 -3.61
N LYS A 48 12.08 15.49 -2.98
CA LYS A 48 13.25 14.63 -2.70
C LYS A 48 13.12 13.75 -1.45
N LEU A 49 12.18 14.05 -0.56
CA LEU A 49 12.01 13.29 0.70
C LEU A 49 11.05 12.10 0.60
N LEU A 50 10.27 11.98 -0.47
CA LEU A 50 9.30 10.90 -0.68
C LEU A 50 9.46 10.12 -2.01
N PRO A 51 10.68 9.89 -2.55
CA PRO A 51 10.82 9.29 -3.87
C PRO A 51 10.26 7.86 -3.96
N GLN A 52 10.20 7.12 -2.86
CA GLN A 52 9.76 5.72 -2.88
C GLN A 52 8.24 5.56 -2.98
N ILE A 53 7.46 6.48 -2.39
CA ILE A 53 5.99 6.41 -2.45
C ILE A 53 5.48 7.12 -3.70
N ILE A 54 6.09 8.24 -4.07
CA ILE A 54 5.65 9.10 -5.21
C ILE A 54 5.83 8.42 -6.58
N ASN A 55 6.71 7.43 -6.71
CA ASN A 55 6.91 6.71 -7.98
C ASN A 55 6.19 5.36 -8.05
N GLN A 56 5.30 5.05 -7.13
CA GLN A 56 4.51 3.83 -7.20
C GLN A 56 3.28 4.03 -8.06
N LYS A 57 3.04 3.12 -9.01
CA LYS A 57 1.79 3.07 -9.80
C LYS A 57 0.98 1.88 -9.35
N ILE A 58 -0.30 2.00 -9.30
CA ILE A 58 -1.22 0.89 -9.06
C ILE A 58 -1.33 0.12 -10.37
N THR A 59 -1.02 -1.17 -10.34
CA THR A 59 -1.16 -2.06 -11.50
C THR A 59 -2.37 -2.96 -11.40
N GLU A 60 -2.79 -3.28 -10.20
CA GLU A 60 -3.87 -4.21 -9.93
C GLU A 60 -4.63 -3.75 -8.70
N ILE A 61 -5.95 -3.84 -8.74
CA ILE A 61 -6.85 -3.55 -7.61
C ILE A 61 -7.74 -4.76 -7.40
N CYS A 62 -8.02 -5.09 -6.16
CA CYS A 62 -9.10 -5.98 -5.81
C CYS A 62 -10.10 -5.26 -4.90
N ILE A 63 -11.37 -5.40 -5.23
CA ILE A 63 -12.47 -4.91 -4.40
C ILE A 63 -13.26 -6.14 -3.95
N TYR A 64 -13.45 -6.25 -2.63
CA TYR A 64 -14.31 -7.28 -2.07
C TYR A 64 -15.56 -6.64 -1.48
N THR A 65 -16.69 -7.22 -1.81
CA THR A 65 -18.00 -6.96 -1.21
C THR A 65 -18.63 -8.29 -0.78
N ASP A 66 -19.41 -8.94 -1.63
CA ASP A 66 -19.88 -10.33 -1.48
C ASP A 66 -18.91 -11.35 -2.09
N LYS A 67 -18.12 -10.91 -3.06
CA LYS A 67 -17.05 -11.67 -3.71
C LYS A 67 -15.88 -10.75 -4.07
N ALA A 68 -14.73 -11.37 -4.39
CA ALA A 68 -13.55 -10.62 -4.80
C ALA A 68 -13.60 -10.31 -6.30
N TYR A 69 -13.56 -9.03 -6.64
CA TYR A 69 -13.48 -8.49 -7.99
C TYR A 69 -12.06 -8.03 -8.27
N TYR A 70 -11.37 -8.75 -9.12
CA TYR A 70 -10.03 -8.39 -9.58
C TYR A 70 -10.10 -7.43 -10.77
N ILE A 71 -9.36 -6.33 -10.69
CA ILE A 71 -9.38 -5.25 -11.66
C ILE A 71 -7.93 -4.93 -12.06
N PRO A 72 -7.49 -5.36 -13.25
CA PRO A 72 -6.21 -4.89 -13.78
C PRO A 72 -6.34 -3.42 -14.17
N VAL A 73 -5.40 -2.59 -13.68
CA VAL A 73 -5.43 -1.14 -13.95
C VAL A 73 -4.88 -0.87 -15.33
N LYS A 74 -5.74 -0.33 -16.19
CA LYS A 74 -5.47 0.16 -17.54
C LYS A 74 -5.77 1.65 -17.62
N GLU A 75 -5.57 2.27 -18.76
CA GLU A 75 -6.04 3.63 -19.01
C GLU A 75 -7.54 3.77 -18.67
N ASN A 76 -7.90 4.81 -17.95
CA ASN A 76 -9.25 5.14 -17.49
C ASN A 76 -9.90 4.18 -16.47
N THR A 77 -9.20 3.13 -16.01
CA THR A 77 -9.74 2.21 -14.98
C THR A 77 -10.00 2.95 -13.67
N LEU A 78 -9.06 3.80 -13.26
CA LEU A 78 -9.16 4.57 -12.03
C LEU A 78 -10.26 5.62 -12.09
N ASP A 79 -10.53 6.21 -13.26
CA ASP A 79 -11.64 7.17 -13.45
C ASP A 79 -12.98 6.51 -13.15
N GLY A 80 -13.18 5.25 -13.56
CA GLY A 80 -14.39 4.50 -13.25
C GLY A 80 -14.57 4.21 -11.76
N LEU A 81 -13.48 4.12 -11.00
CA LEU A 81 -13.51 3.87 -9.54
C LEU A 81 -13.53 5.16 -8.72
N LYS A 82 -13.21 6.31 -9.33
CA LYS A 82 -13.09 7.59 -8.64
C LYS A 82 -14.34 7.93 -7.85
N GLU A 83 -15.52 7.76 -8.45
CA GLU A 83 -16.78 8.08 -7.82
C GLU A 83 -17.00 7.36 -6.49
N ILE A 84 -16.67 6.06 -6.41
CA ILE A 84 -16.83 5.30 -5.17
C ILE A 84 -15.71 5.57 -4.15
N LEU A 85 -14.50 5.88 -4.62
CA LEU A 85 -13.38 6.17 -3.74
C LEU A 85 -13.51 7.54 -3.05
N GLU A 86 -14.09 8.51 -3.76
CA GLU A 86 -14.32 9.87 -3.24
C GLU A 86 -15.65 10.01 -2.49
N ASP A 87 -16.57 9.04 -2.58
CA ASP A 87 -17.88 9.10 -1.91
C ASP A 87 -17.73 8.93 -0.39
N GLU A 88 -18.13 9.96 0.37
CA GLU A 88 -18.09 9.97 1.84
C GLU A 88 -19.12 9.02 2.48
N THR A 89 -20.14 8.58 1.74
CA THR A 89 -21.16 7.65 2.25
C THR A 89 -20.76 6.18 2.16
N ILE A 90 -19.70 5.88 1.44
CA ILE A 90 -19.18 4.52 1.24
C ILE A 90 -17.98 4.32 2.18
N GLU A 91 -18.08 3.35 3.07
CA GLU A 91 -16.99 2.94 3.94
C GLU A 91 -15.89 2.21 3.15
N LYS A 92 -14.64 2.63 3.34
CA LYS A 92 -13.47 1.94 2.79
C LYS A 92 -12.70 1.28 3.92
N VAL A 93 -12.50 -0.02 3.76
CA VAL A 93 -11.70 -0.85 4.66
C VAL A 93 -10.45 -1.31 3.91
N SER A 94 -9.29 -1.12 4.50
CA SER A 94 -8.05 -1.55 3.86
C SER A 94 -6.94 -1.75 4.90
N MET A 95 -5.73 -1.90 4.42
CA MET A 95 -4.51 -1.86 5.19
C MET A 95 -3.58 -0.80 4.61
N ASP A 96 -2.91 -0.02 5.50
CA ASP A 96 -1.96 1.02 5.15
C ASP A 96 -2.56 2.14 4.26
N PHE A 97 -3.63 2.76 4.76
CA PHE A 97 -4.30 3.85 4.05
C PHE A 97 -3.39 5.05 3.80
N SER A 98 -2.42 5.33 4.67
CA SER A 98 -1.46 6.43 4.45
C SER A 98 -0.73 6.28 3.12
N ARG A 99 -0.28 5.05 2.81
CA ARG A 99 0.36 4.74 1.53
C ARG A 99 -0.64 4.86 0.37
N LYS A 100 -1.82 4.25 0.51
CA LYS A 100 -2.88 4.29 -0.52
C LYS A 100 -3.33 5.71 -0.83
N TYR A 101 -3.55 6.52 0.20
CA TYR A 101 -3.93 7.92 0.05
C TYR A 101 -2.99 8.66 -0.90
N ILE A 102 -1.67 8.54 -0.70
CA ILE A 102 -0.68 9.22 -1.53
C ILE A 102 -0.69 8.68 -2.96
N ILE A 103 -0.75 7.37 -3.15
CA ILE A 103 -0.74 6.75 -4.48
C ILE A 103 -2.00 7.15 -5.28
N PHE A 104 -3.19 7.08 -4.68
CA PHE A 104 -4.42 7.49 -5.34
C PHE A 104 -4.46 9.01 -5.57
N ARG A 105 -3.88 9.81 -4.65
CA ARG A 105 -3.79 11.26 -4.81
C ARG A 105 -2.94 11.68 -6.01
N GLN A 106 -1.91 10.90 -6.36
CA GLN A 106 -1.12 11.10 -7.59
C GLN A 106 -1.96 10.94 -8.86
N GLU A 107 -2.92 10.05 -8.83
CA GLU A 107 -3.88 9.82 -9.92
C GLU A 107 -5.08 10.79 -9.84
N GLY A 108 -5.02 11.81 -9.00
CA GLY A 108 -6.08 12.82 -8.86
C GLY A 108 -7.32 12.32 -8.13
N ILE A 109 -7.20 11.27 -7.32
CA ILE A 109 -8.29 10.67 -6.53
C ILE A 109 -8.03 10.90 -5.05
N LYS A 110 -9.00 11.51 -4.35
CA LYS A 110 -8.99 11.63 -2.88
C LYS A 110 -9.84 10.51 -2.28
N ILE A 111 -9.22 9.59 -1.54
CA ILE A 111 -9.99 8.57 -0.82
C ILE A 111 -10.65 9.22 0.38
N ASN A 112 -11.99 9.14 0.45
CA ASN A 112 -12.79 9.62 1.57
C ASN A 112 -13.39 8.46 2.36
N ASN A 113 -13.76 8.71 3.63
CA ASN A 113 -14.37 7.73 4.55
C ASN A 113 -13.54 6.44 4.67
N MET A 114 -12.28 6.59 5.06
CA MET A 114 -11.41 5.47 5.43
C MET A 114 -11.84 5.00 6.83
N SER A 115 -12.72 4.00 6.89
CA SER A 115 -13.40 3.58 8.13
C SER A 115 -12.59 2.61 8.97
N PHE A 116 -11.71 1.82 8.35
CA PHE A 116 -10.90 0.82 9.06
C PHE A 116 -9.58 0.56 8.35
N ASP A 117 -8.48 0.68 9.09
CA ASP A 117 -7.13 0.31 8.67
C ASP A 117 -6.61 -0.85 9.55
N ALA A 118 -6.37 -2.02 8.94
CA ALA A 118 -5.93 -3.21 9.67
C ALA A 118 -4.57 -3.02 10.36
N LYS A 119 -3.67 -2.20 9.81
CA LYS A 119 -2.35 -1.93 10.39
C LYS A 119 -2.45 -1.07 11.64
N ILE A 120 -3.31 -0.05 11.63
CA ILE A 120 -3.57 0.80 12.80
C ILE A 120 -4.30 0.01 13.89
N ALA A 121 -5.30 -0.80 13.52
CA ALA A 121 -5.98 -1.68 14.46
C ALA A 121 -5.02 -2.67 15.14
N ALA A 122 -4.12 -3.30 14.37
CA ALA A 122 -3.10 -4.21 14.91
C ALA A 122 -2.15 -3.50 15.87
N TYR A 123 -1.71 -2.29 15.54
CA TYR A 123 -0.87 -1.49 16.43
C TYR A 123 -1.57 -1.17 17.77
N LEU A 124 -2.86 -0.83 17.75
CA LEU A 124 -3.60 -0.56 18.99
C LEU A 124 -3.82 -1.82 19.85
N LEU A 125 -4.00 -2.98 19.21
CA LEU A 125 -4.17 -4.25 19.92
C LEU A 125 -2.86 -4.72 20.56
N ASP A 126 -1.73 -4.55 19.90
CA ASP A 126 -0.40 -4.84 20.43
C ASP A 126 0.65 -3.84 19.95
N PRO A 127 0.86 -2.73 20.70
CA PRO A 127 1.85 -1.70 20.36
C PRO A 127 3.30 -2.19 20.40
N THR A 128 3.56 -3.35 21.01
CA THR A 128 4.90 -3.92 21.12
C THR A 128 5.30 -4.77 19.92
N ASN A 129 4.33 -5.18 19.11
CA ASN A 129 4.54 -5.97 17.91
C ASN A 129 5.02 -5.07 16.74
N ASN A 130 6.28 -5.26 16.33
CA ASN A 130 6.87 -4.53 15.20
C ASN A 130 6.63 -5.22 13.84
N LYS A 131 5.97 -6.38 13.82
CA LYS A 131 5.72 -7.15 12.60
C LYS A 131 4.32 -6.87 12.06
N LEU A 132 4.13 -5.70 11.47
CA LEU A 132 2.86 -5.23 10.94
C LEU A 132 2.70 -5.51 9.43
N SER A 133 3.25 -6.63 8.92
CA SER A 133 2.93 -7.10 7.57
C SER A 133 1.53 -7.74 7.54
N PHE A 134 0.90 -7.77 6.36
CA PHE A 134 -0.44 -8.34 6.23
C PHE A 134 -0.49 -9.80 6.67
N GLU A 135 0.50 -10.59 6.25
CA GLU A 135 0.62 -12.00 6.59
C GLU A 135 0.71 -12.22 8.11
N ASN A 136 1.54 -11.42 8.79
CA ASN A 136 1.69 -11.53 10.24
C ASN A 136 0.41 -11.13 10.98
N ILE A 137 -0.27 -10.06 10.54
CA ILE A 137 -1.54 -9.63 11.15
C ILE A 137 -2.61 -10.71 10.96
N VAL A 138 -2.68 -11.34 9.80
CA VAL A 138 -3.63 -12.44 9.54
C VAL A 138 -3.32 -13.66 10.41
N GLU A 139 -2.05 -14.03 10.53
CA GLU A 139 -1.62 -15.13 11.39
C GLU A 139 -1.94 -14.85 12.86
N ASP A 140 -1.59 -13.67 13.36
CA ASP A 140 -1.81 -13.29 14.77
C ASP A 140 -3.30 -13.12 15.13
N GLN A 141 -4.11 -12.63 14.21
CA GLN A 141 -5.50 -12.29 14.51
C GLN A 141 -6.51 -13.36 14.12
N LEU A 142 -6.22 -14.16 13.08
CA LEU A 142 -7.11 -15.15 12.53
C LEU A 142 -6.60 -16.59 12.61
N ASP A 143 -5.34 -16.80 13.02
CA ASP A 143 -4.66 -18.13 13.02
C ASP A 143 -4.66 -18.76 11.62
N ILE A 144 -4.40 -17.94 10.59
CA ILE A 144 -4.38 -18.36 9.19
C ILE A 144 -3.00 -18.06 8.59
N ASN A 145 -2.35 -19.09 8.03
CA ASN A 145 -1.16 -18.89 7.20
C ASN A 145 -1.58 -18.75 5.73
N ILE A 146 -1.36 -17.57 5.16
CA ILE A 146 -1.74 -17.28 3.77
C ILE A 146 -1.06 -18.21 2.77
N ASN A 147 0.17 -18.65 3.06
CA ASN A 147 0.94 -19.52 2.18
C ASN A 147 0.37 -20.95 2.06
N ASP A 148 -0.52 -21.35 2.97
CA ASP A 148 -1.22 -22.63 2.86
C ASP A 148 -2.30 -22.62 1.78
N TYR A 149 -2.79 -21.44 1.42
CA TYR A 149 -3.86 -21.24 0.44
C TYR A 149 -3.32 -20.83 -0.94
N VAL A 150 -2.30 -19.98 -0.97
CA VAL A 150 -1.70 -19.48 -2.21
C VAL A 150 -0.19 -19.71 -2.17
N LYS A 151 0.25 -20.75 -2.87
CA LYS A 151 1.67 -21.15 -2.89
C LYS A 151 2.48 -20.27 -3.83
N LYS A 152 3.55 -19.68 -3.29
CA LYS A 152 4.51 -18.95 -4.11
C LYS A 152 5.10 -19.87 -5.18
N PRO A 153 5.14 -19.46 -6.46
CA PRO A 153 5.79 -20.24 -7.50
C PRO A 153 7.25 -20.55 -7.12
N GLU A 154 7.65 -21.79 -7.25
CA GLU A 154 9.05 -22.17 -7.05
C GLU A 154 9.91 -21.53 -8.14
N GLU A 155 10.92 -20.79 -7.74
CA GLU A 155 11.99 -20.33 -8.65
C GLU A 155 12.83 -21.56 -9.04
N LYS A 156 12.42 -22.26 -10.08
CA LYS A 156 13.27 -23.31 -10.65
C LYS A 156 14.49 -22.66 -11.29
N GLN A 157 15.62 -22.74 -10.60
CA GLN A 157 16.94 -22.53 -11.21
C GLN A 157 17.25 -23.73 -12.11
N GLU A 158 16.57 -23.84 -13.25
CA GLU A 158 17.01 -24.78 -14.29
C GLU A 158 18.15 -24.12 -15.09
N GLN A 159 19.30 -24.81 -15.14
CA GLN A 159 20.40 -24.46 -16.03
C GLN A 159 19.88 -24.50 -17.47
N ILE A 160 19.69 -23.33 -18.06
CA ILE A 160 19.06 -23.15 -19.37
C ILE A 160 20.12 -23.31 -20.43
N ASN A 161 19.93 -24.28 -21.35
CA ASN A 161 20.64 -24.34 -22.62
C ASN A 161 20.15 -23.22 -23.56
N LEU A 162 21.05 -22.47 -24.10
CA LEU A 162 21.13 -21.04 -24.38
C LEU A 162 20.38 -20.51 -25.62
N PHE A 163 19.62 -21.19 -26.44
CA PHE A 163 19.23 -20.55 -27.71
C PHE A 163 17.78 -20.58 -28.18
N ASP A 164 16.89 -21.47 -27.71
CA ASP A 164 15.52 -21.52 -28.29
C ASP A 164 14.36 -21.53 -27.32
N ALA A 165 14.61 -21.42 -26.01
CA ALA A 165 13.55 -21.55 -25.00
C ALA A 165 13.27 -20.26 -24.19
N LEU A 166 14.01 -19.17 -24.42
CA LEU A 166 13.97 -17.98 -23.55
C LEU A 166 12.60 -17.28 -23.57
N ASP A 167 12.02 -17.04 -24.74
CA ASP A 167 10.78 -16.25 -24.86
C ASP A 167 9.56 -17.02 -24.35
N LEU A 168 9.43 -18.30 -24.70
CA LEU A 168 8.30 -19.14 -24.29
C LEU A 168 8.30 -19.48 -22.79
N GLN A 169 9.49 -19.61 -22.18
CA GLN A 169 9.61 -19.83 -20.74
C GLN A 169 9.37 -18.54 -19.95
N GLN A 170 9.83 -17.39 -20.42
CA GLN A 170 9.56 -16.09 -19.80
C GLN A 170 8.06 -15.80 -19.80
N GLU A 171 7.35 -16.05 -20.89
CA GLU A 171 5.89 -15.87 -20.95
C GLU A 171 5.14 -16.82 -20.00
N LYS A 172 5.55 -18.10 -19.91
CA LYS A 172 4.95 -19.06 -18.99
C LYS A 172 5.18 -18.67 -17.53
N THR A 173 6.39 -18.29 -17.18
CA THR A 173 6.75 -17.83 -15.83
C THR A 173 5.99 -16.56 -15.48
N ALA A 174 5.91 -15.60 -16.40
CA ALA A 174 5.15 -14.37 -16.20
C ALA A 174 3.64 -14.62 -15.95
N LYS A 175 3.04 -15.58 -16.69
CA LYS A 175 1.64 -15.97 -16.47
C LYS A 175 1.42 -16.60 -15.11
N VAL A 176 2.29 -17.51 -14.67
CA VAL A 176 2.20 -18.16 -13.36
C VAL A 176 2.37 -17.13 -12.23
N VAL A 177 3.32 -16.22 -12.34
CA VAL A 177 3.54 -15.15 -11.37
C VAL A 177 2.33 -14.20 -11.32
N LYS A 178 1.76 -13.87 -12.47
CA LYS A 178 0.57 -13.02 -12.55
C LYS A 178 -0.63 -13.68 -11.88
N GLU A 179 -0.87 -14.97 -12.13
CA GLU A 179 -1.98 -15.69 -11.51
C GLU A 179 -1.80 -15.82 -9.99
N TYR A 180 -0.59 -16.14 -9.54
CA TYR A 180 -0.25 -16.12 -8.11
C TYR A 180 -0.54 -14.76 -7.45
N ARG A 181 -0.12 -13.66 -8.09
CA ARG A 181 -0.36 -12.31 -7.56
C ARG A 181 -1.85 -11.99 -7.48
N LYS A 182 -2.61 -12.35 -8.51
CA LYS A 182 -4.06 -12.18 -8.56
C LYS A 182 -4.76 -12.96 -7.43
N GLU A 183 -4.44 -14.26 -7.30
CA GLU A 183 -5.00 -15.10 -6.24
C GLU A 183 -4.65 -14.57 -4.85
N LYS A 184 -3.40 -14.21 -4.64
CA LYS A 184 -2.92 -13.63 -3.36
C LYS A 184 -3.66 -12.34 -3.04
N LEU A 185 -3.74 -11.39 -3.97
CA LEU A 185 -4.44 -10.12 -3.77
C LEU A 185 -5.92 -10.33 -3.43
N CYS A 186 -6.60 -11.22 -4.14
CA CYS A 186 -8.01 -11.51 -3.88
C CYS A 186 -8.21 -12.16 -2.51
N LEU A 187 -7.34 -13.08 -2.13
CA LEU A 187 -7.38 -13.71 -0.80
C LEU A 187 -7.13 -12.67 0.30
N GLU A 188 -6.10 -11.84 0.16
CA GLU A 188 -5.79 -10.77 1.12
C GLU A 188 -6.96 -9.80 1.27
N THR A 189 -7.58 -9.38 0.16
CA THR A 189 -8.74 -8.48 0.20
C THR A 189 -9.96 -9.14 0.86
N TYR A 190 -10.18 -10.43 0.64
CA TYR A 190 -11.20 -11.19 1.37
C TYR A 190 -10.88 -11.27 2.86
N LEU A 191 -9.64 -11.57 3.22
CA LEU A 191 -9.21 -11.68 4.62
C LEU A 191 -9.32 -10.36 5.38
N LEU A 192 -9.21 -9.20 4.70
CA LEU A 192 -9.53 -7.90 5.30
C LEU A 192 -10.95 -7.86 5.89
N SER A 193 -11.93 -8.49 5.25
CA SER A 193 -13.29 -8.53 5.75
C SER A 193 -13.44 -9.34 7.04
N ARG A 194 -12.60 -10.34 7.22
CA ARG A 194 -12.54 -11.13 8.44
C ARG A 194 -11.75 -10.43 9.54
N LEU A 195 -10.62 -9.81 9.16
CA LEU A 195 -9.80 -9.01 10.07
C LEU A 195 -10.59 -7.86 10.67
N GLU A 196 -11.33 -7.11 9.86
CA GLU A 196 -12.15 -6.01 10.36
C GLU A 196 -13.12 -6.47 11.46
N LYS A 197 -13.84 -7.56 11.24
CA LYS A 197 -14.81 -8.09 12.21
C LYS A 197 -14.15 -8.54 13.51
N GLU A 198 -13.06 -9.30 13.39
CA GLU A 198 -12.40 -9.87 14.58
C GLU A 198 -11.66 -8.78 15.36
N MET A 199 -10.93 -7.89 14.67
CA MET A 199 -10.17 -6.83 15.32
C MET A 199 -11.08 -5.76 15.90
N THR A 200 -12.22 -5.43 15.28
CA THR A 200 -13.22 -4.52 15.86
C THR A 200 -13.72 -5.06 17.19
N LYS A 201 -14.05 -6.35 17.26
CA LYS A 201 -14.47 -7.00 18.50
C LYS A 201 -13.40 -6.95 19.58
N LYS A 202 -12.14 -7.25 19.24
CA LYS A 202 -11.01 -7.16 20.17
C LYS A 202 -10.77 -5.72 20.65
N LEU A 203 -10.92 -4.72 19.75
CA LEU A 203 -10.83 -3.32 20.13
C LEU A 203 -11.96 -2.90 21.09
N GLU A 204 -13.17 -3.44 20.93
CA GLU A 204 -14.27 -3.24 21.89
C GLU A 204 -13.93 -3.83 23.27
N GLU A 205 -13.38 -5.05 23.31
CA GLU A 205 -13.01 -5.74 24.55
C GLU A 205 -11.98 -4.95 25.38
N ILE A 206 -11.04 -4.25 24.73
CA ILE A 206 -10.03 -3.40 25.39
C ILE A 206 -10.48 -1.94 25.57
N ASN A 207 -11.74 -1.60 25.25
CA ASN A 207 -12.26 -0.22 25.19
C ASN A 207 -11.45 0.72 24.27
N GLY A 208 -10.81 0.19 23.24
CA GLY A 208 -9.99 0.92 22.27
C GLY A 208 -10.74 1.39 21.03
N LEU A 209 -11.98 0.95 20.82
CA LEU A 209 -12.71 1.22 19.58
C LEU A 209 -13.04 2.71 19.39
N GLU A 210 -13.37 3.45 20.46
CA GLU A 210 -13.61 4.89 20.37
C GLU A 210 -12.32 5.65 20.02
N LEU A 211 -11.19 5.28 20.62
CA LEU A 211 -9.88 5.81 20.27
C LEU A 211 -9.58 5.56 18.78
N PHE A 212 -9.77 4.32 18.33
CA PHE A 212 -9.55 3.95 16.94
C PHE A 212 -10.37 4.79 15.95
N ARG A 213 -11.69 4.88 16.17
CA ARG A 213 -12.61 5.57 15.24
C ARG A 213 -12.52 7.08 15.28
N ASN A 214 -12.37 7.67 16.48
CA ASN A 214 -12.52 9.12 16.67
C ASN A 214 -11.18 9.86 16.64
N ILE A 215 -10.06 9.16 16.83
CA ILE A 215 -8.74 9.77 16.88
C ILE A 215 -7.81 9.14 15.81
N GLU A 216 -7.58 7.83 15.85
CA GLU A 216 -6.58 7.20 15.00
C GLU A 216 -6.95 7.28 13.51
N MET A 217 -8.18 6.88 13.14
CA MET A 217 -8.58 6.90 11.74
C MET A 217 -8.64 8.32 11.14
N PRO A 218 -9.19 9.35 11.81
CA PRO A 218 -9.09 10.72 11.32
C PRO A 218 -7.64 11.24 11.24
N THR A 219 -6.77 10.81 12.16
CA THR A 219 -5.34 11.17 12.15
C THR A 219 -4.63 10.62 10.92
N VAL A 220 -5.00 9.43 10.44
CA VAL A 220 -4.45 8.87 9.19
C VAL A 220 -4.68 9.82 8.00
N GLU A 221 -5.88 10.39 7.86
CA GLU A 221 -6.17 11.34 6.79
C GLU A 221 -5.33 12.60 6.92
N VAL A 222 -5.26 13.19 8.11
CA VAL A 222 -4.49 14.42 8.37
C VAL A 222 -3.00 14.21 8.09
N LEU A 223 -2.43 13.13 8.62
CA LEU A 223 -1.01 12.82 8.40
C LEU A 223 -0.70 12.52 6.92
N SER A 224 -1.62 11.85 6.22
CA SER A 224 -1.47 11.57 4.79
C SER A 224 -1.52 12.85 3.95
N GLU A 225 -2.40 13.79 4.31
CA GLU A 225 -2.46 15.10 3.65
C GLU A 225 -1.21 15.95 3.95
N MET A 226 -0.71 15.91 5.19
CA MET A 226 0.57 16.56 5.53
C MET A 226 1.73 15.95 4.74
N GLN A 227 1.75 14.63 4.58
CA GLN A 227 2.77 13.92 3.81
C GLN A 227 2.68 14.26 2.31
N TRP A 228 1.47 14.38 1.77
CA TRP A 228 1.22 14.81 0.39
C TRP A 228 1.73 16.22 0.13
N ASN A 229 1.42 17.16 1.03
CA ASN A 229 1.84 18.55 0.93
C ASN A 229 3.36 18.73 1.14
N GLY A 230 3.98 17.83 1.91
CA GLY A 230 5.39 17.87 2.24
C GLY A 230 5.76 19.02 3.17
N MET A 231 7.06 19.19 3.37
CA MET A 231 7.65 20.30 4.14
C MET A 231 8.74 20.98 3.33
N TYR A 232 8.82 22.31 3.44
CA TYR A 232 9.94 23.05 2.87
C TYR A 232 11.23 22.74 3.62
N ALA A 233 12.25 22.26 2.91
CA ALA A 233 13.59 22.05 3.43
C ALA A 233 14.54 23.06 2.79
N ASN A 234 15.13 23.95 3.60
CA ASN A 234 16.13 24.90 3.12
C ASN A 234 17.48 24.18 2.94
N LYS A 235 17.84 23.89 1.69
CA LYS A 235 19.06 23.16 1.34
C LYS A 235 20.32 23.88 1.83
N GLU A 236 20.38 25.20 1.67
CA GLU A 236 21.57 25.99 2.07
C GLU A 236 21.81 25.94 3.57
N GLU A 237 20.76 26.06 4.38
CA GLU A 237 20.86 25.96 5.83
C GLU A 237 21.24 24.56 6.30
N LEU A 238 20.72 23.51 5.65
CA LEU A 238 21.11 22.13 5.93
C LEU A 238 22.58 21.86 5.59
N GLU A 239 23.08 22.38 4.47
CA GLU A 239 24.48 22.26 4.08
C GLU A 239 25.42 23.03 5.05
N LYS A 240 25.04 24.23 5.48
CA LYS A 240 25.79 25.00 6.51
C LYS A 240 25.81 24.23 7.84
N PHE A 241 24.70 23.68 8.24
CA PHE A 241 24.60 22.90 9.48
C PHE A 241 25.42 21.62 9.40
N GLY A 242 25.33 20.88 8.27
CA GLY A 242 26.13 19.70 8.00
C GLY A 242 27.64 19.95 8.05
N SER A 243 28.10 21.09 7.47
CA SER A 243 29.50 21.49 7.50
C SER A 243 29.99 21.77 8.94
N LYS A 244 29.19 22.47 9.74
CA LYS A 244 29.51 22.69 11.17
C LYS A 244 29.61 21.40 11.97
N LEU A 245 28.69 20.48 11.75
CA LEU A 245 28.72 19.17 12.42
C LEU A 245 29.96 18.35 12.03
N LYS A 246 30.37 18.42 10.75
CA LYS A 246 31.56 17.74 10.26
C LYS A 246 32.83 18.28 10.92
N GLU A 247 32.96 19.60 11.00
CA GLU A 247 34.08 20.25 11.69
C GLU A 247 34.16 19.87 13.18
N GLN A 248 32.99 19.85 13.87
CA GLN A 248 32.93 19.44 15.27
C GLN A 248 33.30 17.96 15.47
N LEU A 249 32.86 17.10 14.55
CA LEU A 249 33.21 15.69 14.58
C LEU A 249 34.70 15.48 14.39
N GLU A 250 35.30 16.15 13.41
CA GLU A 250 36.76 16.10 13.16
C GLU A 250 37.59 16.60 14.36
N MET A 251 37.16 17.71 14.97
CA MET A 251 37.81 18.20 16.18
C MET A 251 37.76 17.22 17.33
N LYS A 252 36.60 16.65 17.58
CA LYS A 252 36.42 15.66 18.67
C LYS A 252 37.16 14.35 18.39
N THR A 253 37.16 13.89 17.14
CA THR A 253 37.93 12.70 16.77
C THR A 253 39.43 12.85 16.95
N LYS A 254 39.97 14.08 16.75
CA LYS A 254 41.39 14.36 17.00
C LYS A 254 41.73 14.48 18.49
N MET A 255 40.75 14.65 19.37
CA MET A 255 40.93 14.74 20.82
C MET A 255 40.93 13.38 21.52
N ILE A 256 40.51 12.33 20.84
CA ILE A 256 40.53 10.93 21.28
C ILE A 256 41.79 10.23 20.79
#